data_9056bb044fdf879a9f12e0c172cbfa7b
#
_entry.id   9056bb044fdf879a9f12e0c172cbfa7b
#
_cell.length_a   1.000
_cell.length_b   1.000
_cell.length_c   1.000
_cell.angle_alpha   90.00
_cell.angle_beta   90.00
_cell.angle_gamma   90.00
#
_symmetry.space_group_name_H-M   'P 1'
#
loop_
_entity.id
_entity.type
_entity.pdbx_description
1 polymer ?
#
loop_
_entity_poly.entity_id
_entity_poly.type
_entity_poly.pdbx_seq_one_letter_code
_entity_poly.pdbx_strand_id
1 'polypeptide(L)'
;MEKDDFAFTLHLSAKPGEIFTFGTYPQTLGGEDRTPIKWRVLQNSGSELFILSEYILDCRRYHGEYADTTWRDSDLRRWLNDEFYNAAFNDSEKRFIKTTHCADNGEGSADTEDKVFLPSVSEVKELTYKLDEVSLSANRRATATEFARIKKNDGCHLYVYNKKVKNDYITEEGEELGCSWWWLRTQHGRSSRAFFIGPRSSIRSYGRVNLACYGVRPALIIHLQ
;
A
#
# COMPACT_ATOMS: atom_id res chain seq x y z
N MET A 1 32.87 -4.53 -5.95
CA MET A 1 31.54 -3.91 -6.16
C MET A 1 30.56 -5.06 -6.25
N GLU A 2 29.82 -5.32 -5.19
CA GLU A 2 28.93 -6.46 -5.10
C GLU A 2 27.70 -6.26 -6.00
N LYS A 3 27.08 -7.36 -6.45
CA LYS A 3 25.90 -7.32 -7.33
C LYS A 3 24.74 -6.45 -6.78
N ASP A 4 24.69 -6.28 -5.47
CA ASP A 4 23.64 -5.51 -4.78
C ASP A 4 23.81 -4.00 -4.98
N ASP A 5 25.04 -3.48 -5.05
CA ASP A 5 25.31 -2.05 -5.30
C ASP A 5 24.91 -1.62 -6.71
N PHE A 6 25.04 -2.51 -7.70
CA PHE A 6 24.70 -2.19 -9.08
C PHE A 6 23.19 -2.11 -9.31
N ALA A 7 22.41 -2.99 -8.68
CA ALA A 7 20.96 -2.96 -8.76
C ALA A 7 20.40 -1.68 -8.12
N PHE A 8 21.00 -1.21 -7.03
CA PHE A 8 20.57 -0.02 -6.32
C PHE A 8 20.89 1.30 -7.05
N THR A 9 22.04 1.36 -7.73
CA THR A 9 22.44 2.53 -8.55
C THR A 9 21.47 2.81 -9.69
N LEU A 10 20.80 1.77 -10.23
CA LEU A 10 19.78 1.92 -11.26
C LEU A 10 18.52 2.66 -10.78
N HIS A 11 18.24 2.68 -9.48
CA HIS A 11 17.05 3.33 -8.94
C HIS A 11 17.22 4.83 -8.68
N LEU A 12 18.47 5.37 -8.66
CA LEU A 12 18.73 6.82 -8.54
C LEU A 12 18.07 7.62 -9.69
N SER A 13 17.96 7.04 -10.87
CA SER A 13 17.34 7.67 -12.05
C SER A 13 15.87 7.31 -12.25
N ALA A 14 15.28 6.51 -11.34
CA ALA A 14 13.91 6.03 -11.47
C ALA A 14 12.92 7.20 -11.50
N LYS A 15 12.03 7.21 -12.49
CA LYS A 15 11.03 8.27 -12.65
C LYS A 15 9.71 7.89 -11.98
N PRO A 16 8.92 8.88 -11.54
CA PRO A 16 7.55 8.63 -11.13
C PRO A 16 6.79 7.81 -12.19
N GLY A 17 6.11 6.75 -11.76
CA GLY A 17 5.41 5.79 -12.62
C GLY A 17 6.21 4.52 -12.94
N GLU A 18 7.53 4.53 -12.86
CA GLU A 18 8.34 3.33 -13.06
C GLU A 18 8.11 2.29 -11.95
N ILE A 19 8.29 1.02 -12.32
CA ILE A 19 8.10 -0.12 -11.42
C ILE A 19 9.43 -0.86 -11.28
N PHE A 20 9.80 -1.17 -10.05
CA PHE A 20 10.95 -2.03 -9.73
C PHE A 20 10.60 -3.02 -8.63
N THR A 21 11.51 -3.94 -8.33
CA THR A 21 11.32 -4.95 -7.27
C THR A 21 12.23 -4.67 -6.08
N PHE A 22 11.66 -4.79 -4.87
CA PHE A 22 12.40 -4.63 -3.62
C PHE A 22 11.68 -5.39 -2.50
N GLY A 23 12.43 -6.20 -1.72
CA GLY A 23 11.84 -7.09 -0.74
C GLY A 23 11.02 -8.23 -1.37
N THR A 24 10.52 -9.12 -0.54
CA THR A 24 9.74 -10.29 -0.96
C THR A 24 8.54 -10.50 -0.04
N TYR A 25 7.42 -10.98 -0.58
CA TYR A 25 6.24 -11.32 0.22
C TYR A 25 5.44 -12.41 -0.47
N PRO A 26 4.68 -13.24 0.24
CA PRO A 26 3.80 -14.22 -0.39
C PRO A 26 2.82 -13.56 -1.36
N GLN A 27 2.70 -14.10 -2.57
CA GLN A 27 1.79 -13.58 -3.59
C GLN A 27 0.92 -14.66 -4.22
N THR A 28 1.24 -15.95 -4.00
CA THR A 28 0.47 -17.09 -4.49
C THR A 28 -0.49 -17.66 -3.43
N LEU A 29 -1.43 -18.51 -3.86
CA LEU A 29 -2.41 -19.13 -2.97
C LEU A 29 -1.76 -19.97 -1.84
N GLY A 30 -0.58 -20.54 -2.06
CA GLY A 30 0.13 -21.32 -1.04
C GLY A 30 0.66 -20.48 0.12
N GLY A 31 0.96 -19.21 -0.11
CA GLY A 31 1.45 -18.28 0.92
C GLY A 31 2.88 -18.57 1.41
N GLU A 32 3.58 -19.52 0.78
CA GLU A 32 4.94 -19.92 1.15
C GLU A 32 6.01 -19.34 0.20
N ASP A 33 5.57 -18.77 -0.90
CA ASP A 33 6.46 -18.16 -1.88
C ASP A 33 7.12 -16.89 -1.32
N ARG A 34 8.27 -16.56 -1.90
CA ARG A 34 9.03 -15.33 -1.66
C ARG A 34 9.12 -14.54 -2.95
N THR A 35 7.96 -14.20 -3.52
CA THR A 35 7.91 -13.44 -4.77
C THR A 35 8.35 -12.00 -4.53
N PRO A 36 9.26 -11.45 -5.36
CA PRO A 36 9.67 -10.06 -5.24
C PRO A 36 8.48 -9.09 -5.30
N ILE A 37 8.44 -8.17 -4.36
CA ILE A 37 7.38 -7.13 -4.33
C ILE A 37 7.68 -6.11 -5.42
N LYS A 38 6.69 -5.85 -6.26
CA LYS A 38 6.73 -4.76 -7.24
C LYS A 38 6.29 -3.45 -6.58
N TRP A 39 7.08 -2.40 -6.76
CA TRP A 39 6.83 -1.07 -6.25
C TRP A 39 6.79 -0.05 -7.37
N ARG A 40 5.80 0.81 -7.32
CA ARG A 40 5.68 1.97 -8.21
C ARG A 40 6.32 3.18 -7.54
N VAL A 41 7.19 3.86 -8.27
CA VAL A 41 7.76 5.14 -7.84
C VAL A 41 6.68 6.20 -7.90
N LEU A 42 6.40 6.85 -6.78
CA LEU A 42 5.50 8.00 -6.70
C LEU A 42 6.27 9.31 -6.79
N GLN A 43 7.44 9.37 -6.16
CA GLN A 43 8.30 10.55 -6.17
C GLN A 43 9.76 10.13 -6.09
N ASN A 44 10.63 10.90 -6.78
CA ASN A 44 12.08 10.82 -6.67
C ASN A 44 12.62 12.22 -6.37
N SER A 45 13.30 12.39 -5.24
CA SER A 45 13.94 13.64 -4.83
C SER A 45 15.43 13.70 -5.20
N GLY A 46 15.97 12.67 -5.85
CA GLY A 46 17.40 12.50 -6.12
C GLY A 46 18.15 11.74 -5.03
N SER A 47 17.73 11.86 -3.78
CA SER A 47 18.29 11.12 -2.63
C SER A 47 17.32 10.13 -2.01
N GLU A 48 16.05 10.21 -2.34
CA GLU A 48 14.99 9.38 -1.76
C GLU A 48 13.94 9.02 -2.81
N LEU A 49 13.44 7.80 -2.75
CA LEU A 49 12.27 7.35 -3.51
C LEU A 49 11.10 7.11 -2.58
N PHE A 50 9.98 7.79 -2.82
CA PHE A 50 8.70 7.41 -2.25
C PHE A 50 8.05 6.37 -3.16
N ILE A 51 7.82 5.19 -2.63
CA ILE A 51 7.30 4.05 -3.39
C ILE A 51 6.03 3.47 -2.75
N LEU A 52 5.15 2.95 -3.61
CA LEU A 52 3.89 2.31 -3.25
C LEU A 52 3.85 0.93 -3.89
N SER A 53 3.46 -0.11 -3.15
CA SER A 53 3.33 -1.45 -3.73
C SER A 53 2.38 -1.41 -4.93
N GLU A 54 2.74 -2.08 -6.02
CA GLU A 54 1.91 -2.12 -7.23
C GLU A 54 0.58 -2.82 -6.97
N TYR A 55 0.62 -3.89 -6.19
CA TYR A 55 -0.54 -4.70 -5.84
C TYR A 55 -0.95 -4.52 -4.38
N ILE A 56 -2.20 -4.85 -4.08
CA ILE A 56 -2.64 -5.12 -2.72
C ILE A 56 -1.99 -6.45 -2.30
N LEU A 57 -1.16 -6.40 -1.25
CA LEU A 57 -0.34 -7.54 -0.82
C LEU A 57 -1.01 -8.39 0.25
N ASP A 58 -1.92 -7.82 1.00
CA ASP A 58 -2.60 -8.49 2.10
C ASP A 58 -4.02 -7.95 2.31
N CYS A 59 -4.82 -8.64 3.12
CA CYS A 59 -6.13 -8.18 3.58
C CYS A 59 -6.16 -8.16 5.10
N ARG A 60 -6.37 -6.97 5.69
CA ARG A 60 -6.38 -6.79 7.14
C ARG A 60 -7.37 -5.72 7.59
N ARG A 61 -7.83 -5.84 8.82
CA ARG A 61 -8.53 -4.74 9.49
C ARG A 61 -7.55 -3.60 9.76
N TYR A 62 -8.06 -2.38 9.75
CA TYR A 62 -7.30 -1.23 10.23
C TYR A 62 -7.06 -1.33 11.74
N HIS A 63 -8.10 -1.77 12.48
CA HIS A 63 -8.07 -2.11 13.90
C HIS A 63 -8.99 -3.30 14.18
N GLY A 64 -8.62 -4.17 15.12
CA GLY A 64 -9.34 -5.42 15.40
C GLY A 64 -10.77 -5.22 15.84
N GLU A 65 -11.04 -4.17 16.62
CA GLU A 65 -12.34 -3.86 17.20
C GLU A 65 -12.97 -2.63 16.54
N TYR A 66 -14.31 -2.54 16.61
CA TYR A 66 -15.01 -1.32 16.23
C TYR A 66 -14.98 -0.33 17.40
N ALA A 67 -13.81 0.28 17.57
CA ALA A 67 -13.53 1.24 18.62
C ALA A 67 -12.82 2.47 18.03
N ASP A 68 -12.78 3.52 18.83
CA ASP A 68 -11.99 4.70 18.50
C ASP A 68 -10.50 4.33 18.52
N THR A 69 -9.84 4.61 17.42
CA THR A 69 -8.39 4.37 17.28
C THR A 69 -7.76 5.44 16.39
N THR A 70 -6.47 5.61 16.49
CA THR A 70 -5.69 6.50 15.61
C THR A 70 -4.79 5.68 14.71
N TRP A 71 -4.18 6.30 13.68
CA TRP A 71 -3.13 5.61 12.92
C TRP A 71 -2.05 5.10 13.86
N ARG A 72 -1.60 5.96 14.78
CA ARG A 72 -0.54 5.63 15.75
C ARG A 72 -0.83 4.36 16.55
N ASP A 73 -2.09 4.17 16.95
CA ASP A 73 -2.49 3.10 17.85
C ASP A 73 -3.13 1.91 17.11
N SER A 74 -3.25 1.98 15.77
CA SER A 74 -3.88 0.95 14.97
C SER A 74 -3.07 -0.36 14.92
N ASP A 75 -3.78 -1.47 14.88
CA ASP A 75 -3.17 -2.79 14.70
C ASP A 75 -2.46 -2.90 13.36
N LEU A 76 -3.02 -2.26 12.33
CA LEU A 76 -2.45 -2.27 10.98
C LEU A 76 -1.09 -1.59 10.93
N ARG A 77 -0.92 -0.44 11.60
CA ARG A 77 0.39 0.21 11.68
C ARG A 77 1.41 -0.65 12.42
N ARG A 78 1.03 -1.24 13.55
CA ARG A 78 1.91 -2.15 14.29
C ARG A 78 2.37 -3.31 13.40
N TRP A 79 1.43 -3.96 12.76
CA TRP A 79 1.73 -5.07 11.86
C TRP A 79 2.66 -4.66 10.70
N LEU A 80 2.44 -3.50 10.08
CA LEU A 80 3.29 -3.01 8.99
C LEU A 80 4.74 -2.78 9.44
N ASN A 81 4.94 -2.25 10.66
CA ASN A 81 6.26 -1.89 11.18
C ASN A 81 6.96 -3.02 11.93
N ASP A 82 6.28 -4.14 12.18
CA ASP A 82 6.83 -5.33 12.84
C ASP A 82 6.76 -6.55 11.91
N GLU A 83 5.64 -7.25 11.87
CA GLU A 83 5.53 -8.53 11.16
C GLU A 83 5.81 -8.39 9.65
N PHE A 84 5.16 -7.44 8.98
CA PHE A 84 5.36 -7.22 7.55
C PHE A 84 6.80 -6.77 7.25
N TYR A 85 7.31 -5.79 7.97
CA TYR A 85 8.67 -5.26 7.78
C TYR A 85 9.73 -6.36 7.93
N ASN A 86 9.59 -7.21 8.95
CA ASN A 86 10.55 -8.29 9.20
C ASN A 86 10.39 -9.46 8.21
N ALA A 87 9.18 -9.72 7.74
CA ALA A 87 8.94 -10.77 6.76
C ALA A 87 9.35 -10.35 5.33
N ALA A 88 9.16 -9.08 5.00
CA ALA A 88 9.33 -8.60 3.63
C ALA A 88 10.77 -8.24 3.26
N PHE A 89 11.58 -7.82 4.23
CA PHE A 89 12.91 -7.26 3.96
C PHE A 89 14.01 -7.97 4.73
N ASN A 90 15.08 -8.31 4.05
CA ASN A 90 16.30 -8.82 4.67
C ASN A 90 17.14 -7.66 5.28
N ASP A 91 18.21 -7.99 6.02
CA ASP A 91 19.00 -6.99 6.73
C ASP A 91 19.74 -6.02 5.79
N SER A 92 20.09 -6.44 4.59
CA SER A 92 20.71 -5.57 3.59
C SER A 92 19.70 -4.56 3.04
N GLU A 93 18.49 -5.02 2.75
CA GLU A 93 17.40 -4.17 2.25
C GLU A 93 16.90 -3.17 3.32
N LYS A 94 16.82 -3.62 4.58
CA LYS A 94 16.41 -2.77 5.71
C LYS A 94 17.26 -1.52 5.89
N ARG A 95 18.53 -1.54 5.48
CA ARG A 95 19.44 -0.40 5.56
C ARG A 95 19.02 0.77 4.65
N PHE A 96 18.32 0.47 3.59
CA PHE A 96 17.84 1.47 2.65
C PHE A 96 16.45 2.05 3.01
N ILE A 97 15.73 1.40 3.92
CA ILE A 97 14.39 1.85 4.32
C ILE A 97 14.51 2.97 5.34
N LYS A 98 14.05 4.15 4.97
CA LYS A 98 14.00 5.32 5.82
C LYS A 98 12.94 5.17 6.91
N THR A 99 13.28 5.53 8.15
CA THR A 99 12.26 5.89 9.14
C THR A 99 11.67 7.23 8.74
N THR A 100 10.40 7.24 8.39
CA THR A 100 9.70 8.37 7.78
C THR A 100 8.78 9.03 8.77
N HIS A 101 8.87 10.35 8.89
CA HIS A 101 7.90 11.15 9.62
C HIS A 101 6.58 11.19 8.84
N CYS A 102 5.54 10.55 9.39
CA CYS A 102 4.21 10.47 8.82
C CYS A 102 3.28 11.47 9.51
N ALA A 103 3.03 12.58 8.87
CA ALA A 103 1.98 13.53 9.19
C ALA A 103 0.69 13.21 8.42
N ASP A 104 -0.37 14.00 8.58
CA ASP A 104 -1.68 13.81 7.93
C ASP A 104 -2.31 12.45 8.27
N ASN A 105 -2.20 12.07 9.52
CA ASN A 105 -2.78 10.84 10.05
C ASN A 105 -4.28 10.98 10.40
N GLY A 106 -4.85 12.18 10.21
CA GLY A 106 -6.24 12.52 10.52
C GLY A 106 -6.38 13.39 11.76
N GLU A 107 -7.56 13.99 11.93
CA GLU A 107 -7.88 14.91 13.02
C GLU A 107 -7.71 14.21 14.38
N GLY A 108 -6.91 14.79 15.26
CA GLY A 108 -6.61 14.23 16.59
C GLY A 108 -5.62 13.07 16.60
N SER A 109 -5.12 12.65 15.45
CA SER A 109 -4.07 11.64 15.37
C SER A 109 -2.68 12.31 15.38
N ALA A 110 -1.83 11.90 16.33
CA ALA A 110 -0.45 12.38 16.36
C ALA A 110 0.34 11.87 15.15
N ASP A 111 1.38 12.62 14.80
CA ASP A 111 2.38 12.19 13.83
C ASP A 111 3.10 10.93 14.32
N THR A 112 3.61 10.15 13.37
CA THR A 112 4.31 8.89 13.67
C THR A 112 5.62 8.80 12.91
N GLU A 113 6.55 8.00 13.45
CA GLU A 113 7.76 7.59 12.76
C GLU A 113 7.59 6.14 12.31
N ASP A 114 7.54 5.92 10.99
CA ASP A 114 7.22 4.63 10.40
C ASP A 114 8.25 4.21 9.34
N LYS A 115 8.58 2.93 9.30
CA LYS A 115 9.40 2.34 8.23
C LYS A 115 8.55 1.92 7.04
N VAL A 116 7.40 1.33 7.34
CA VAL A 116 6.38 0.97 6.35
C VAL A 116 5.05 1.57 6.80
N PHE A 117 4.38 2.24 5.89
CA PHE A 117 3.13 2.94 6.18
C PHE A 117 2.11 2.78 5.05
N LEU A 118 0.91 3.27 5.24
CA LEU A 118 -0.05 3.48 4.16
C LEU A 118 0.01 4.94 3.71
N PRO A 119 -0.23 5.24 2.44
CA PRO A 119 -0.33 6.64 2.02
C PRO A 119 -1.44 7.39 2.76
N SER A 120 -1.25 8.68 2.99
CA SER A 120 -2.29 9.57 3.47
C SER A 120 -3.22 10.01 2.34
N VAL A 121 -4.31 10.67 2.71
CA VAL A 121 -5.23 11.29 1.73
C VAL A 121 -4.51 12.36 0.91
N SER A 122 -3.69 13.19 1.53
CA SER A 122 -2.94 14.26 0.86
C SER A 122 -1.91 13.69 -0.12
N GLU A 123 -1.13 12.69 0.31
CA GLU A 123 -0.16 12.01 -0.55
C GLU A 123 -0.82 11.35 -1.76
N VAL A 124 -1.94 10.66 -1.57
CA VAL A 124 -2.66 10.04 -2.69
C VAL A 124 -3.19 11.09 -3.66
N LYS A 125 -3.69 12.22 -3.17
CA LYS A 125 -4.15 13.30 -4.03
C LYS A 125 -3.01 13.95 -4.80
N GLU A 126 -1.91 14.23 -4.12
CA GLU A 126 -0.79 14.94 -4.71
C GLU A 126 0.04 14.06 -5.64
N LEU A 127 0.48 12.90 -5.15
CA LEU A 127 1.47 12.09 -5.85
C LEU A 127 0.84 11.27 -6.97
N THR A 128 -0.34 10.69 -6.77
CA THR A 128 -0.98 9.89 -7.81
C THR A 128 -1.57 10.74 -8.93
N TYR A 129 -1.93 11.98 -8.65
CA TYR A 129 -2.43 12.91 -9.66
C TYR A 129 -1.36 13.28 -10.71
N LYS A 130 -0.10 13.32 -10.29
CA LYS A 130 1.03 13.72 -11.16
C LYS A 130 1.51 12.59 -12.09
N LEU A 131 1.08 11.35 -11.87
CA LEU A 131 1.62 10.20 -12.61
C LEU A 131 0.97 9.97 -13.97
N ASP A 132 -0.22 10.52 -14.21
CA ASP A 132 -0.96 10.25 -15.44
C ASP A 132 -1.95 11.38 -15.74
N GLU A 133 -1.69 12.12 -16.81
CA GLU A 133 -2.58 13.19 -17.29
C GLU A 133 -3.87 12.65 -17.93
N VAL A 134 -3.86 11.41 -18.42
CA VAL A 134 -4.97 10.81 -19.16
C VAL A 134 -5.89 10.00 -18.24
N SER A 135 -5.34 9.38 -17.19
CA SER A 135 -6.09 8.49 -16.31
C SER A 135 -5.75 8.71 -14.83
N LEU A 136 -6.06 9.89 -14.31
CA LEU A 136 -5.85 10.31 -12.91
C LEU A 136 -6.34 9.29 -11.89
N SER A 137 -7.26 8.45 -12.29
CA SER A 137 -7.84 7.43 -11.47
C SER A 137 -7.11 6.09 -11.54
N ALA A 138 -6.40 5.77 -12.61
CA ALA A 138 -5.80 4.45 -12.84
C ALA A 138 -4.76 4.09 -11.77
N ASN A 139 -3.92 5.04 -11.38
CA ASN A 139 -2.84 4.81 -10.41
C ASN A 139 -3.33 4.57 -8.98
N ARG A 140 -4.58 4.93 -8.66
CA ARG A 140 -5.18 4.64 -7.37
C ARG A 140 -5.87 3.28 -7.34
N ARG A 141 -6.23 2.73 -8.51
CA ARG A 141 -6.77 1.37 -8.57
C ARG A 141 -5.66 0.39 -8.20
N ALA A 142 -6.03 -0.69 -7.56
CA ALA A 142 -5.11 -1.77 -7.28
C ALA A 142 -5.80 -3.12 -7.40
N THR A 143 -5.18 -4.02 -8.13
CA THR A 143 -5.49 -5.43 -8.10
C THR A 143 -4.80 -6.08 -6.91
N ALA A 144 -5.25 -7.25 -6.51
CA ALA A 144 -4.69 -7.97 -5.37
C ALA A 144 -3.91 -9.19 -5.84
N THR A 145 -2.84 -9.51 -5.10
CA THR A 145 -2.17 -10.80 -5.23
C THR A 145 -3.14 -11.94 -4.89
N GLU A 146 -2.86 -13.16 -5.34
CA GLU A 146 -3.66 -14.33 -4.97
C GLU A 146 -3.66 -14.55 -3.45
N PHE A 147 -2.51 -14.36 -2.81
CA PHE A 147 -2.38 -14.44 -1.36
C PHE A 147 -3.28 -13.45 -0.61
N ALA A 148 -3.39 -12.22 -1.07
CA ALA A 148 -4.26 -11.23 -0.46
C ALA A 148 -5.77 -11.59 -0.55
N ARG A 149 -6.15 -12.43 -1.50
CA ARG A 149 -7.53 -12.89 -1.73
C ARG A 149 -7.93 -14.10 -0.86
N ILE A 150 -6.98 -14.77 -0.22
CA ILE A 150 -7.27 -15.92 0.62
C ILE A 150 -8.09 -15.47 1.84
N LYS A 151 -9.13 -16.24 2.15
CA LYS A 151 -9.83 -16.06 3.44
C LYS A 151 -8.91 -16.48 4.57
N LYS A 152 -8.65 -15.58 5.50
CA LYS A 152 -7.74 -15.81 6.63
C LYS A 152 -8.47 -16.36 7.85
N ASN A 153 -7.71 -16.94 8.77
CA ASN A 153 -8.26 -17.54 10.01
C ASN A 153 -8.93 -16.51 10.92
N ASP A 154 -8.48 -15.25 10.88
CA ASP A 154 -9.07 -14.13 11.62
C ASP A 154 -10.37 -13.61 10.98
N GLY A 155 -10.82 -14.22 9.89
CA GLY A 155 -12.00 -13.84 9.14
C GLY A 155 -11.77 -12.73 8.09
N CYS A 156 -10.54 -12.23 7.92
CA CYS A 156 -10.23 -11.30 6.85
C CYS A 156 -10.37 -11.99 5.49
N HIS A 157 -11.12 -11.35 4.60
CA HIS A 157 -11.34 -11.83 3.24
C HIS A 157 -11.55 -10.65 2.32
N LEU A 158 -10.57 -10.39 1.47
CA LEU A 158 -10.59 -9.26 0.56
C LEU A 158 -11.80 -9.32 -0.36
N TYR A 159 -12.57 -8.26 -0.39
CA TYR A 159 -13.61 -8.12 -1.40
C TYR A 159 -12.96 -7.73 -2.73
N VAL A 160 -13.09 -8.60 -3.71
CA VAL A 160 -12.63 -8.35 -5.07
C VAL A 160 -13.84 -8.23 -5.97
N TYR A 161 -13.94 -7.17 -6.74
CA TYR A 161 -14.94 -7.06 -7.78
C TYR A 161 -14.73 -8.19 -8.79
N ASN A 162 -15.75 -9.01 -8.96
CA ASN A 162 -15.69 -10.09 -9.92
C ASN A 162 -16.22 -9.63 -11.29
N LYS A 163 -15.99 -10.45 -12.31
CA LYS A 163 -16.39 -10.25 -13.71
C LYS A 163 -17.84 -9.89 -13.97
N LYS A 164 -18.74 -10.08 -13.01
CA LYS A 164 -20.17 -9.79 -13.18
C LYS A 164 -20.51 -8.32 -12.88
N VAL A 165 -19.62 -7.58 -12.25
CA VAL A 165 -19.78 -6.15 -12.04
C VAL A 165 -19.26 -5.44 -13.28
N LYS A 166 -20.13 -5.32 -14.27
CA LYS A 166 -19.86 -4.73 -15.58
C LYS A 166 -19.14 -3.38 -15.49
N ASN A 167 -18.22 -3.17 -16.40
CA ASN A 167 -17.69 -1.91 -16.92
C ASN A 167 -16.76 -1.09 -16.02
N ASP A 168 -16.45 -1.53 -14.78
CA ASP A 168 -15.67 -0.68 -13.87
C ASP A 168 -14.17 -0.95 -13.91
N TYR A 169 -13.75 -2.02 -14.59
CA TYR A 169 -12.39 -2.58 -14.52
C TYR A 169 -11.90 -3.13 -15.84
N ILE A 170 -12.43 -2.66 -16.92
CA ILE A 170 -11.92 -2.99 -18.24
C ILE A 170 -10.75 -2.05 -18.51
N THR A 171 -9.56 -2.60 -18.73
CA THR A 171 -8.44 -1.87 -19.32
C THR A 171 -8.81 -1.48 -20.75
N GLU A 172 -8.06 -0.55 -21.33
CA GLU A 172 -8.16 -0.25 -22.77
C GLU A 172 -7.99 -1.50 -23.65
N GLU A 173 -7.38 -2.55 -23.11
CA GLU A 173 -7.19 -3.86 -23.74
C GLU A 173 -8.33 -4.86 -23.47
N GLY A 174 -9.35 -4.47 -22.69
CA GLY A 174 -10.51 -5.30 -22.41
C GLY A 174 -10.33 -6.30 -21.24
N GLU A 175 -9.25 -6.21 -20.48
CA GLU A 175 -9.02 -7.05 -19.32
C GLU A 175 -9.73 -6.55 -18.05
N GLU A 176 -10.38 -7.46 -17.34
CA GLU A 176 -10.95 -7.17 -16.03
C GLU A 176 -9.89 -7.24 -14.93
N LEU A 177 -9.52 -6.12 -14.36
CA LEU A 177 -8.43 -6.02 -13.40
C LEU A 177 -8.76 -6.53 -11.99
N GLY A 178 -10.01 -6.78 -11.65
CA GLY A 178 -10.37 -7.28 -10.31
C GLY A 178 -9.87 -6.37 -9.19
N CYS A 179 -9.98 -5.05 -9.35
CA CYS A 179 -9.55 -4.08 -8.35
C CYS A 179 -10.36 -4.19 -7.05
N SER A 180 -9.77 -3.80 -5.94
CA SER A 180 -10.40 -3.86 -4.64
C SER A 180 -10.22 -2.57 -3.84
N TRP A 181 -10.85 -2.51 -2.67
CA TRP A 181 -10.64 -1.45 -1.69
C TRP A 181 -9.32 -1.66 -0.95
N TRP A 182 -8.65 -0.55 -0.61
CA TRP A 182 -7.46 -0.58 0.22
C TRP A 182 -7.38 0.63 1.13
N TRP A 183 -6.87 0.43 2.35
CA TRP A 183 -6.80 1.43 3.40
C TRP A 183 -5.81 2.56 3.08
N LEU A 184 -6.15 3.76 3.54
CA LEU A 184 -5.23 4.88 3.75
C LEU A 184 -4.96 5.04 5.25
N ARG A 185 -3.83 5.66 5.62
CA ARG A 185 -3.54 5.89 7.04
C ARG A 185 -4.38 7.01 7.65
N THR A 186 -4.81 7.98 6.85
CA THR A 186 -5.61 9.10 7.33
C THR A 186 -6.92 8.61 7.93
N GLN A 187 -7.15 9.03 9.17
CA GLN A 187 -8.38 8.75 9.89
C GLN A 187 -9.43 9.81 9.54
N HIS A 188 -10.70 9.42 9.55
CA HIS A 188 -11.80 10.36 9.44
C HIS A 188 -12.16 10.91 10.82
N GLY A 189 -12.61 12.17 10.92
CA GLY A 189 -12.90 12.91 12.16
C GLY A 189 -13.73 12.18 13.25
N ARG A 190 -14.22 10.96 13.00
CA ARG A 190 -14.64 9.99 14.02
C ARG A 190 -13.60 8.87 14.06
N SER A 191 -13.04 8.64 15.21
CA SER A 191 -11.90 7.74 15.41
C SER A 191 -12.16 6.27 15.09
N SER A 192 -13.41 5.83 14.95
CA SER A 192 -13.79 4.47 14.52
C SER A 192 -13.86 4.29 12.98
N ARG A 193 -13.40 5.29 12.21
CA ARG A 193 -13.40 5.23 10.74
C ARG A 193 -12.10 5.73 10.16
N ALA A 194 -11.66 5.12 9.05
CA ALA A 194 -10.50 5.52 8.28
C ALA A 194 -10.86 5.75 6.81
N PHE A 195 -10.03 6.50 6.12
CA PHE A 195 -10.13 6.65 4.69
C PHE A 195 -9.64 5.39 3.95
N PHE A 196 -10.17 5.20 2.77
CA PHE A 196 -9.79 4.11 1.88
C PHE A 196 -9.98 4.52 0.42
N ILE A 197 -9.31 3.82 -0.47
CA ILE A 197 -9.53 3.93 -1.90
C ILE A 197 -10.56 2.88 -2.32
N GLY A 198 -11.56 3.33 -3.04
CA GLY A 198 -12.54 2.45 -3.67
C GLY A 198 -11.99 1.85 -4.97
N PRO A 199 -12.60 0.78 -5.47
CA PRO A 199 -12.11 0.06 -6.64
C PRO A 199 -12.17 0.92 -7.92
N ARG A 200 -12.95 1.97 -7.94
CA ARG A 200 -12.99 2.99 -9.01
C ARG A 200 -12.10 4.20 -8.71
N SER A 201 -11.03 4.03 -7.91
CA SER A 201 -10.10 5.09 -7.51
C SER A 201 -10.65 6.22 -6.63
N SER A 202 -11.90 6.14 -6.20
CA SER A 202 -12.49 7.17 -5.35
C SER A 202 -11.95 7.11 -3.93
N ILE A 203 -11.57 8.27 -3.37
CA ILE A 203 -11.23 8.41 -1.96
C ILE A 203 -12.55 8.44 -1.16
N ARG A 204 -12.65 7.61 -0.14
CA ARG A 204 -13.83 7.44 0.71
C ARG A 204 -13.45 7.54 2.18
N SER A 205 -14.33 8.09 3.03
CA SER A 205 -14.05 8.43 4.43
C SER A 205 -14.81 7.59 5.48
N TYR A 206 -15.58 6.61 5.05
CA TYR A 206 -16.53 5.92 5.94
C TYR A 206 -16.16 4.46 6.25
N GLY A 207 -14.93 4.05 5.99
CA GLY A 207 -14.45 2.70 6.28
C GLY A 207 -14.41 2.45 7.79
N ARG A 208 -15.26 1.57 8.33
CA ARG A 208 -15.16 1.16 9.73
C ARG A 208 -13.83 0.45 9.94
N VAL A 209 -13.11 0.83 11.00
CA VAL A 209 -11.74 0.34 11.25
C VAL A 209 -11.64 -1.18 11.40
N ASN A 210 -12.73 -1.85 11.78
CA ASN A 210 -12.78 -3.30 11.94
C ASN A 210 -13.27 -4.08 10.72
N LEU A 211 -13.43 -3.43 9.56
CA LEU A 211 -13.83 -4.14 8.33
C LEU A 211 -12.74 -5.12 7.91
N ALA A 212 -13.16 -6.36 7.71
CA ALA A 212 -12.29 -7.50 7.39
C ALA A 212 -12.14 -7.77 5.88
N CYS A 213 -12.49 -6.80 5.03
CA CYS A 213 -12.56 -6.99 3.58
C CYS A 213 -11.77 -5.95 2.78
N TYR A 214 -10.92 -5.17 3.42
CA TYR A 214 -10.11 -4.16 2.76
C TYR A 214 -8.65 -4.56 2.68
N GLY A 215 -8.01 -4.17 1.59
CA GLY A 215 -6.65 -4.51 1.26
C GLY A 215 -5.62 -3.61 1.92
N VAL A 216 -4.42 -4.12 1.99
CA VAL A 216 -3.22 -3.41 2.43
C VAL A 216 -2.32 -3.21 1.23
N ARG A 217 -2.01 -1.96 0.93
CA ARG A 217 -1.10 -1.51 -0.12
C ARG A 217 -0.02 -0.66 0.52
N PRO A 218 1.09 -1.28 0.98
CA PRO A 218 2.14 -0.60 1.71
C PRO A 218 2.87 0.46 0.87
N ALA A 219 3.37 1.47 1.56
CA ALA A 219 4.30 2.46 1.05
C ALA A 219 5.51 2.58 1.96
N LEU A 220 6.63 3.04 1.43
CA LEU A 220 7.84 3.35 2.17
C LEU A 220 8.72 4.35 1.41
N ILE A 221 9.71 4.90 2.10
CA ILE A 221 10.74 5.72 1.49
C ILE A 221 12.07 4.96 1.54
N ILE A 222 12.74 4.90 0.38
CA ILE A 222 14.08 4.35 0.24
C ILE A 222 15.07 5.49 0.16
N HIS A 223 16.15 5.43 0.97
CA HIS A 223 17.32 6.25 0.78
C HIS A 223 18.16 5.71 -0.38
N LEU A 224 18.59 6.61 -1.23
CA LEU A 224 19.54 6.36 -2.30
C LEU A 224 20.91 6.86 -1.80
N GLN A 225 21.78 5.94 -1.38
CA GLN A 225 23.15 6.26 -0.94
C GLN A 225 24.09 6.44 -2.12
#